data_37e2bcd3a04698995e908ad00756af3a
#
_entry.id   37e2bcd3a04698995e908ad00756af3a
#
_cell.length_a   1.000
_cell.length_b   1.000
_cell.length_c   1.000
_cell.angle_alpha   90.00
_cell.angle_beta   90.00
_cell.angle_gamma   90.00
#
_symmetry.space_group_name_H-M   'P 1'
#
loop_
_entity.id
_entity.type
_entity.pdbx_description
1 polymer ?
#
loop_
_entity_poly.entity_id
_entity_poly.type
_entity_poly.pdbx_seq_one_letter_code
_entity_poly.pdbx_strand_id
1 'polypeptide(L)'
;MSDTTDRIHLDHIESHAKLYLTGPFGAGKTTLAIQRIQWLLRQERTRGDQILVLVPQRTLAQPYYDALRGPGSPPGSPVHITTLAGLARNALTLYWPLLASAAEFSDPTREPTFLNLETSQYHMARFVDSAIAQADFDGIRIERSRVISQVLDNLNKTALNGFTIDEAYERLELAVPGGEQRTARLNALRAARRISHEFRQLCLDETLIDFSLQIELFNRHVLTNEWSRTHLFRTHRHLIFDNSEEDTVTAHNLAQL
;
A
#
# COMPACT_ATOMS: atom_id res chain seq x y z
N MET A 1 45.21 -13.49 -9.49
CA MET A 1 44.20 -13.09 -8.48
C MET A 1 42.89 -13.64 -8.96
N SER A 2 42.48 -14.78 -8.41
CA SER A 2 41.23 -15.47 -8.78
C SER A 2 40.09 -14.73 -8.05
N ASP A 3 39.31 -14.01 -8.83
CA ASP A 3 38.06 -13.37 -8.39
C ASP A 3 37.00 -14.47 -8.28
N THR A 4 37.02 -15.19 -7.17
CA THR A 4 35.99 -16.17 -6.84
C THR A 4 34.81 -15.38 -6.25
N THR A 5 34.00 -14.76 -7.14
CA THR A 5 32.72 -14.23 -6.74
C THR A 5 31.87 -15.43 -6.30
N ASP A 6 31.80 -15.67 -5.00
CA ASP A 6 30.87 -16.64 -4.42
C ASP A 6 29.45 -16.24 -4.81
N ARG A 7 28.94 -16.86 -5.89
CA ARG A 7 27.56 -16.70 -6.33
C ARG A 7 26.67 -17.36 -5.28
N ILE A 8 25.86 -16.55 -4.62
CA ILE A 8 24.82 -17.06 -3.71
C ILE A 8 23.86 -17.91 -4.55
N HIS A 9 23.83 -19.21 -4.28
CA HIS A 9 22.87 -20.14 -4.88
C HIS A 9 21.71 -20.34 -3.90
N LEU A 10 20.51 -19.92 -4.29
CA LEU A 10 19.29 -20.07 -3.49
C LEU A 10 18.65 -21.47 -3.63
N ASP A 11 19.20 -22.31 -4.45
CA ASP A 11 18.68 -23.65 -4.79
C ASP A 11 18.72 -24.61 -3.58
N HIS A 12 19.65 -24.39 -2.66
CA HIS A 12 19.82 -25.23 -1.47
C HIS A 12 19.01 -24.74 -0.26
N ILE A 13 18.32 -23.61 -0.39
CA ILE A 13 17.50 -23.07 0.70
C ILE A 13 16.14 -23.75 0.68
N GLU A 14 15.73 -24.30 1.81
CA GLU A 14 14.42 -24.94 1.97
C GLU A 14 13.30 -24.02 1.51
N SER A 15 12.24 -24.58 0.93
CA SER A 15 11.13 -23.80 0.34
C SER A 15 10.37 -22.96 1.36
N HIS A 16 10.41 -23.32 2.64
CA HIS A 16 9.73 -22.64 3.75
C HIS A 16 10.67 -21.76 4.59
N ALA A 17 11.95 -21.64 4.21
CA ALA A 17 12.89 -20.80 4.96
C ALA A 17 12.57 -19.31 4.77
N LYS A 18 12.68 -18.54 5.88
CA LYS A 18 12.68 -17.08 5.82
C LYS A 18 14.09 -16.61 5.50
N LEU A 19 14.25 -15.85 4.44
CA LEU A 19 15.54 -15.34 3.96
C LEU A 19 15.48 -13.83 3.81
N TYR A 20 16.46 -13.14 4.32
CA TYR A 20 16.68 -11.71 4.12
C TYR A 20 18.00 -11.49 3.39
N LEU A 21 17.92 -10.84 2.21
CA LEU A 21 19.09 -10.52 1.38
C LEU A 21 19.35 -9.01 1.43
N THR A 22 20.57 -8.63 1.79
CA THR A 22 21.04 -7.25 1.73
C THR A 22 22.14 -7.11 0.71
N GLY A 23 22.26 -5.93 0.12
CA GLY A 23 23.33 -5.63 -0.82
C GLY A 23 23.13 -4.26 -1.47
N PRO A 24 24.18 -3.65 -2.03
CA PRO A 24 24.09 -2.38 -2.72
C PRO A 24 23.16 -2.45 -3.95
N PHE A 25 22.83 -1.29 -4.49
CA PHE A 25 22.13 -1.22 -5.77
C PHE A 25 22.94 -1.93 -6.86
N GLY A 26 22.24 -2.68 -7.72
CA GLY A 26 22.91 -3.46 -8.80
C GLY A 26 23.58 -4.76 -8.36
N ALA A 27 23.54 -5.15 -7.08
CA ALA A 27 24.12 -6.40 -6.59
C ALA A 27 23.42 -7.69 -7.07
N GLY A 28 22.35 -7.57 -7.86
CA GLY A 28 21.64 -8.73 -8.41
C GLY A 28 20.55 -9.31 -7.50
N LYS A 29 20.08 -8.58 -6.49
CA LYS A 29 19.00 -9.03 -5.58
C LYS A 29 17.76 -9.51 -6.34
N THR A 30 17.25 -8.72 -7.28
CA THR A 30 16.10 -9.06 -8.14
C THR A 30 16.39 -10.29 -9.02
N THR A 31 17.62 -10.42 -9.55
CA THR A 31 18.03 -11.58 -10.32
C THR A 31 17.98 -12.87 -9.49
N LEU A 32 18.47 -12.82 -8.25
CA LEU A 32 18.38 -13.93 -7.31
C LEU A 32 16.93 -14.27 -6.95
N ALA A 33 16.08 -13.26 -6.75
CA ALA A 33 14.65 -13.46 -6.52
C ALA A 33 13.98 -14.19 -7.70
N ILE A 34 14.28 -13.78 -8.93
CA ILE A 34 13.78 -14.45 -10.15
C ILE A 34 14.28 -15.89 -10.24
N GLN A 35 15.56 -16.15 -9.98
CA GLN A 35 16.12 -17.50 -9.96
C GLN A 35 15.41 -18.38 -8.92
N ARG A 36 15.13 -17.82 -7.74
CA ARG A 36 14.36 -18.52 -6.69
C ARG A 36 12.95 -18.87 -7.15
N ILE A 37 12.24 -17.94 -7.80
CA ILE A 37 10.91 -18.22 -8.37
C ILE A 37 10.99 -19.35 -9.39
N GLN A 38 11.93 -19.28 -10.33
CA GLN A 38 12.12 -20.31 -11.35
C GLN A 38 12.43 -21.68 -10.75
N TRP A 39 13.21 -21.71 -9.68
CA TRP A 39 13.48 -22.94 -8.93
C TRP A 39 12.21 -23.47 -8.27
N LEU A 40 11.42 -22.62 -7.57
CA LEU A 40 10.15 -23.01 -6.96
C LEU A 40 9.16 -23.59 -8.00
N LEU A 41 9.06 -22.97 -9.17
CA LEU A 41 8.17 -23.41 -10.25
C LEU A 41 8.58 -24.77 -10.86
N ARG A 42 9.85 -25.16 -10.74
CA ARG A 42 10.32 -26.50 -11.17
C ARG A 42 10.00 -27.60 -10.15
N GLN A 43 9.61 -27.23 -8.93
CA GLN A 43 9.18 -28.21 -7.94
C GLN A 43 7.75 -28.66 -8.26
N GLU A 44 7.49 -29.93 -8.33
CA GLU A 44 6.18 -30.52 -8.73
C GLU A 44 4.98 -30.04 -7.88
N ARG A 45 5.21 -29.46 -6.71
CA ARG A 45 4.18 -29.04 -5.77
C ARG A 45 3.93 -27.54 -5.71
N THR A 46 4.67 -26.72 -6.47
CA THR A 46 4.54 -25.25 -6.43
C THR A 46 3.94 -24.74 -7.73
N ARG A 47 2.79 -24.10 -7.66
CA ARG A 47 2.15 -23.42 -8.78
C ARG A 47 2.48 -21.93 -8.75
N GLY A 48 2.46 -21.26 -9.91
CA GLY A 48 2.76 -19.84 -10.01
C GLY A 48 1.82 -18.97 -9.17
N ASP A 49 0.52 -19.29 -9.14
CA ASP A 49 -0.48 -18.57 -8.33
C ASP A 49 -0.25 -18.68 -6.81
N GLN A 50 0.62 -19.60 -6.36
CA GLN A 50 1.03 -19.71 -4.96
C GLN A 50 2.22 -18.84 -4.60
N ILE A 51 2.81 -18.14 -5.57
CA ILE A 51 3.94 -17.23 -5.37
C ILE A 51 3.45 -15.80 -5.52
N LEU A 52 3.59 -15.01 -4.46
CA LEU A 52 3.34 -13.58 -4.45
C LEU A 52 4.67 -12.82 -4.49
N VAL A 53 4.82 -11.94 -5.47
CA VAL A 53 5.92 -10.99 -5.54
C VAL A 53 5.36 -9.60 -5.24
N LEU A 54 5.84 -9.00 -4.15
CA LEU A 54 5.55 -7.61 -3.82
C LEU A 54 6.70 -6.73 -4.28
N VAL A 55 6.34 -5.66 -4.98
CA VAL A 55 7.26 -4.61 -5.42
C VAL A 55 6.69 -3.25 -5.00
N PRO A 56 7.54 -2.27 -4.63
CA PRO A 56 7.06 -0.95 -4.21
C PRO A 56 6.29 -0.21 -5.31
N GLN A 57 6.69 -0.39 -6.57
CA GLN A 57 6.14 0.29 -7.73
C GLN A 57 5.93 -0.68 -8.91
N ARG A 58 4.89 -0.44 -9.72
CA ARG A 58 4.57 -1.30 -10.88
C ARG A 58 5.71 -1.40 -11.91
N THR A 59 6.49 -0.35 -12.06
CA THR A 59 7.64 -0.33 -12.98
C THR A 59 8.72 -1.33 -12.58
N LEU A 60 8.87 -1.61 -11.29
CA LEU A 60 9.81 -2.61 -10.76
C LEU A 60 9.36 -4.05 -10.97
N ALA A 61 8.14 -4.27 -11.41
CA ALA A 61 7.64 -5.61 -11.80
C ALA A 61 8.16 -6.08 -13.16
N GLN A 62 8.63 -5.16 -14.02
CA GLN A 62 9.01 -5.48 -15.41
C GLN A 62 10.06 -6.61 -15.53
N PRO A 63 11.16 -6.63 -14.75
CA PRO A 63 12.14 -7.71 -14.81
C PRO A 63 11.55 -9.10 -14.53
N TYR A 64 10.56 -9.18 -13.64
CA TYR A 64 9.85 -10.43 -13.36
C TYR A 64 8.98 -10.87 -14.52
N TYR A 65 8.25 -9.96 -15.16
CA TYR A 65 7.43 -10.28 -16.32
C TYR A 65 8.29 -10.76 -17.47
N ASP A 66 9.41 -10.12 -17.75
CA ASP A 66 10.33 -10.49 -18.84
C ASP A 66 10.94 -11.88 -18.60
N ALA A 67 11.35 -12.15 -17.37
CA ALA A 67 11.98 -13.44 -17.02
C ALA A 67 10.99 -14.61 -16.92
N LEU A 68 9.74 -14.36 -16.51
CA LEU A 68 8.74 -15.41 -16.23
C LEU A 68 7.76 -15.66 -17.39
N ARG A 69 7.78 -14.82 -18.43
CA ARG A 69 6.95 -14.97 -19.64
C ARG A 69 7.78 -15.42 -20.88
N GLY A 70 9.09 -15.51 -20.72
CA GLY A 70 10.01 -15.87 -21.80
C GLY A 70 9.94 -17.34 -22.23
N PRO A 71 10.55 -17.68 -23.38
CA PRO A 71 10.74 -19.05 -23.82
C PRO A 71 11.50 -19.84 -22.75
N GLY A 72 10.94 -20.95 -22.29
CA GLY A 72 11.52 -21.78 -21.23
C GLY A 72 10.96 -21.56 -19.82
N SER A 73 9.99 -20.65 -19.66
CA SER A 73 9.23 -20.57 -18.42
C SER A 73 8.41 -21.86 -18.23
N PRO A 74 8.35 -22.41 -17.00
CA PRO A 74 7.54 -23.59 -16.74
C PRO A 74 6.06 -23.31 -17.06
N PRO A 75 5.36 -24.25 -17.71
CA PRO A 75 3.93 -24.11 -17.96
C PRO A 75 3.16 -24.13 -16.65
N GLY A 76 2.09 -23.34 -16.56
CA GLY A 76 1.23 -23.31 -15.37
C GLY A 76 0.58 -21.97 -15.10
N SER A 77 0.03 -21.82 -13.90
CA SER A 77 -0.56 -20.57 -13.44
C SER A 77 0.49 -19.46 -13.34
N PRO A 78 0.17 -18.22 -13.73
CA PRO A 78 1.11 -17.11 -13.62
C PRO A 78 1.46 -16.79 -12.16
N VAL A 79 2.69 -16.33 -11.95
CA VAL A 79 3.11 -15.76 -10.66
C VAL A 79 2.36 -14.45 -10.41
N HIS A 80 1.89 -14.24 -9.18
CA HIS A 80 1.18 -13.03 -8.80
C HIS A 80 2.19 -11.93 -8.44
N ILE A 81 2.41 -10.99 -9.35
CA ILE A 81 3.33 -9.86 -9.17
C ILE A 81 2.51 -8.60 -9.01
N THR A 82 2.64 -7.91 -7.88
CA THR A 82 1.81 -6.75 -7.56
C THR A 82 2.48 -5.81 -6.55
N THR A 83 1.88 -4.63 -6.35
CA THR A 83 2.22 -3.72 -5.26
C THR A 83 1.31 -3.98 -4.05
N LEU A 84 1.64 -3.43 -2.88
CA LEU A 84 0.75 -3.47 -1.71
C LEU A 84 -0.66 -2.96 -2.06
N ALA A 85 -0.75 -1.84 -2.74
CA ALA A 85 -2.04 -1.27 -3.15
C ALA A 85 -2.81 -2.18 -4.12
N GLY A 86 -2.11 -2.82 -5.06
CA GLY A 86 -2.73 -3.80 -5.97
C GLY A 86 -3.27 -5.02 -5.22
N LEU A 87 -2.49 -5.55 -4.28
CA LEU A 87 -2.92 -6.65 -3.42
C LEU A 87 -4.13 -6.25 -2.56
N ALA A 88 -4.07 -5.07 -1.92
CA ALA A 88 -5.16 -4.54 -1.12
C ALA A 88 -6.46 -4.40 -1.93
N ARG A 89 -6.38 -3.82 -3.13
CA ARG A 89 -7.54 -3.67 -4.01
C ARG A 89 -8.18 -5.02 -4.35
N ASN A 90 -7.39 -5.99 -4.75
CA ASN A 90 -7.88 -7.32 -5.09
C ASN A 90 -8.53 -8.00 -3.88
N ALA A 91 -7.92 -7.90 -2.71
CA ALA A 91 -8.44 -8.45 -1.48
C ALA A 91 -9.76 -7.78 -1.06
N LEU A 92 -9.86 -6.45 -1.12
CA LEU A 92 -11.09 -5.73 -0.80
C LEU A 92 -12.23 -6.11 -1.75
N THR A 93 -11.95 -6.22 -3.04
CA THR A 93 -12.96 -6.68 -4.01
C THR A 93 -13.45 -8.09 -3.69
N LEU A 94 -12.52 -9.00 -3.38
CA LEU A 94 -12.85 -10.40 -3.09
C LEU A 94 -13.62 -10.58 -1.78
N TYR A 95 -13.21 -9.86 -0.74
CA TYR A 95 -13.77 -10.02 0.62
C TYR A 95 -14.83 -8.98 0.96
N TRP A 96 -15.28 -8.17 -0.01
CA TRP A 96 -16.20 -7.06 0.22
C TRP A 96 -17.42 -7.42 1.07
N PRO A 97 -18.15 -8.53 0.80
CA PRO A 97 -19.32 -8.90 1.59
C PRO A 97 -19.03 -9.17 3.08
N LEU A 98 -17.77 -9.50 3.41
CA LEU A 98 -17.36 -9.75 4.79
C LEU A 98 -16.86 -8.48 5.50
N LEU A 99 -16.43 -7.48 4.73
CA LEU A 99 -15.74 -6.30 5.25
C LEU A 99 -16.67 -5.10 5.37
N ALA A 100 -17.59 -4.92 4.43
CA ALA A 100 -18.36 -3.70 4.28
C ALA A 100 -19.14 -3.30 5.55
N SER A 101 -19.80 -4.27 6.20
CA SER A 101 -20.50 -4.02 7.46
C SER A 101 -19.56 -3.74 8.62
N ALA A 102 -18.44 -4.47 8.70
CA ALA A 102 -17.44 -4.28 9.76
C ALA A 102 -16.65 -2.96 9.60
N ALA A 103 -16.59 -2.43 8.39
CA ALA A 103 -15.95 -1.17 8.06
C ALA A 103 -16.90 0.04 8.10
N GLU A 104 -18.13 -0.16 8.61
CA GLU A 104 -19.12 0.89 8.85
C GLU A 104 -19.59 1.64 7.59
N PHE A 105 -19.57 0.99 6.40
CA PHE A 105 -20.18 1.56 5.21
C PHE A 105 -21.69 1.66 5.35
N SER A 106 -22.27 2.80 4.96
CA SER A 106 -23.71 3.07 5.09
C SER A 106 -24.57 2.10 4.27
N ASP A 107 -24.08 1.66 3.11
CA ASP A 107 -24.70 0.59 2.31
C ASP A 107 -23.70 -0.54 2.04
N PRO A 108 -23.61 -1.54 2.93
CA PRO A 108 -22.69 -2.66 2.78
C PRO A 108 -23.06 -3.60 1.61
N THR A 109 -24.24 -3.47 1.02
CA THR A 109 -24.66 -4.29 -0.13
C THR A 109 -24.20 -3.71 -1.46
N ARG A 110 -23.86 -2.42 -1.49
CA ARG A 110 -23.37 -1.73 -2.68
C ARG A 110 -21.92 -2.12 -2.98
N GLU A 111 -21.62 -2.37 -4.25
CA GLU A 111 -20.24 -2.59 -4.69
C GLU A 111 -19.40 -1.31 -4.53
N PRO A 112 -18.15 -1.44 -4.05
CA PRO A 112 -17.30 -0.29 -3.81
C PRO A 112 -16.82 0.35 -5.11
N THR A 113 -16.83 1.66 -5.15
CA THR A 113 -16.24 2.46 -6.25
C THR A 113 -14.86 2.94 -5.85
N PHE A 114 -13.83 2.42 -6.50
CA PHE A 114 -12.44 2.84 -6.25
C PHE A 114 -12.13 4.15 -6.97
N LEU A 115 -11.77 5.17 -6.19
CA LEU A 115 -11.39 6.47 -6.70
C LEU A 115 -9.94 6.46 -7.21
N ASN A 116 -9.71 7.13 -8.34
CA ASN A 116 -8.37 7.52 -8.76
C ASN A 116 -7.99 8.89 -8.13
N LEU A 117 -6.79 9.40 -8.43
CA LEU A 117 -6.32 10.67 -7.87
C LEU A 117 -7.26 11.83 -8.25
N GLU A 118 -7.67 11.92 -9.51
CA GLU A 118 -8.50 13.02 -10.00
C GLU A 118 -9.89 13.02 -9.38
N THR A 119 -10.52 11.85 -9.28
CA THR A 119 -11.82 11.72 -8.61
C THR A 119 -11.73 11.96 -7.11
N SER A 120 -10.64 11.56 -6.45
CA SER A 120 -10.39 11.90 -5.05
C SER A 120 -10.23 13.41 -4.85
N GLN A 121 -9.48 14.08 -5.74
CA GLN A 121 -9.33 15.54 -5.73
C GLN A 121 -10.67 16.25 -5.96
N TYR A 122 -11.48 15.74 -6.88
CA TYR A 122 -12.82 16.30 -7.16
C TYR A 122 -13.71 16.26 -5.91
N HIS A 123 -13.78 15.13 -5.22
CA HIS A 123 -14.58 15.01 -4.01
C HIS A 123 -14.00 15.81 -2.84
N MET A 124 -12.67 15.85 -2.69
CA MET A 124 -11.97 16.62 -1.66
C MET A 124 -12.17 18.13 -1.80
N ALA A 125 -12.28 18.62 -3.04
CA ALA A 125 -12.36 20.04 -3.36
C ALA A 125 -13.50 20.76 -2.62
N ARG A 126 -14.67 20.15 -2.50
CA ARG A 126 -15.83 20.78 -1.83
C ARG A 126 -15.58 21.08 -0.35
N PHE A 127 -14.84 20.21 0.35
CA PHE A 127 -14.50 20.40 1.76
C PHE A 127 -13.45 21.49 1.93
N VAL A 128 -12.45 21.50 1.04
CA VAL A 128 -11.41 22.53 1.00
C VAL A 128 -12.03 23.89 0.67
N ASP A 129 -12.95 23.97 -0.29
CA ASP A 129 -13.63 25.23 -0.67
C ASP A 129 -14.44 25.78 0.51
N SER A 130 -15.14 24.93 1.25
CA SER A 130 -15.87 25.31 2.45
C SER A 130 -14.93 25.88 3.53
N ALA A 131 -13.80 25.22 3.78
CA ALA A 131 -12.83 25.67 4.78
C ALA A 131 -12.13 26.97 4.38
N ILE A 132 -11.82 27.16 3.09
CA ILE A 132 -11.29 28.45 2.58
C ILE A 132 -12.32 29.57 2.79
N ALA A 133 -13.59 29.33 2.49
CA ALA A 133 -14.66 30.31 2.71
C ALA A 133 -14.86 30.66 4.21
N GLN A 134 -14.46 29.75 5.11
CA GLN A 134 -14.47 29.96 6.56
C GLN A 134 -13.18 30.61 7.10
N ALA A 135 -12.25 31.00 6.22
CA ALA A 135 -10.97 31.60 6.58
C ALA A 135 -10.03 30.67 7.39
N ASP A 136 -10.22 29.35 7.34
CA ASP A 136 -9.43 28.39 8.11
C ASP A 136 -7.96 28.33 7.70
N PHE A 137 -7.64 28.79 6.50
CA PHE A 137 -6.26 28.85 5.97
C PHE A 137 -5.70 30.27 5.96
N ASP A 138 -6.37 31.23 6.61
CA ASP A 138 -5.86 32.60 6.71
C ASP A 138 -4.53 32.66 7.46
N GLY A 139 -3.68 33.56 7.01
CA GLY A 139 -2.31 33.72 7.56
C GLY A 139 -1.27 32.75 6.98
N ILE A 140 -1.65 31.82 6.10
CA ILE A 140 -0.72 31.04 5.28
C ILE A 140 -0.97 31.31 3.80
N ARG A 141 0.12 31.49 3.04
CA ARG A 141 0.02 31.63 1.57
C ARG A 141 0.08 30.25 0.94
N ILE A 142 -1.08 29.69 0.63
CA ILE A 142 -1.21 28.39 0.00
C ILE A 142 -2.33 28.43 -1.05
N GLU A 143 -2.07 27.86 -2.22
CA GLU A 143 -3.08 27.76 -3.27
C GLU A 143 -4.06 26.64 -2.98
N ARG A 144 -5.32 26.80 -3.39
CA ARG A 144 -6.41 25.84 -3.25
C ARG A 144 -6.01 24.41 -3.72
N SER A 145 -5.44 24.32 -4.91
CA SER A 145 -4.97 23.03 -5.49
C SER A 145 -3.93 22.35 -4.60
N ARG A 146 -3.06 23.16 -3.99
CA ARG A 146 -2.02 22.67 -3.08
C ARG A 146 -2.62 22.17 -1.76
N VAL A 147 -3.65 22.82 -1.22
CA VAL A 147 -4.36 22.33 -0.02
C VAL A 147 -4.98 20.96 -0.30
N ILE A 148 -5.73 20.83 -1.42
CA ILE A 148 -6.35 19.56 -1.83
C ILE A 148 -5.31 18.44 -1.91
N SER A 149 -4.23 18.68 -2.65
CA SER A 149 -3.17 17.69 -2.83
C SER A 149 -2.49 17.33 -1.50
N GLN A 150 -2.25 18.31 -0.62
CA GLN A 150 -1.58 18.08 0.66
C GLN A 150 -2.45 17.27 1.64
N VAL A 151 -3.75 17.53 1.69
CA VAL A 151 -4.67 16.76 2.55
C VAL A 151 -4.73 15.30 2.08
N LEU A 152 -4.86 15.06 0.77
CA LEU A 152 -4.85 13.70 0.22
C LEU A 152 -3.49 12.99 0.45
N ASP A 153 -2.38 13.71 0.28
CA ASP A 153 -1.03 13.16 0.54
C ASP A 153 -0.86 12.80 2.03
N ASN A 154 -1.35 13.64 2.93
CA ASN A 154 -1.36 13.34 4.37
C ASN A 154 -2.18 12.08 4.67
N LEU A 155 -3.38 11.93 4.11
CA LEU A 155 -4.20 10.73 4.27
C LEU A 155 -3.48 9.48 3.75
N ASN A 156 -2.87 9.56 2.58
CA ASN A 156 -2.12 8.45 1.98
C ASN A 156 -0.95 8.04 2.86
N LYS A 157 -0.15 9.01 3.32
CA LYS A 157 0.99 8.76 4.22
C LYS A 157 0.55 8.20 5.57
N THR A 158 -0.56 8.69 6.09
CA THR A 158 -1.17 8.17 7.33
C THR A 158 -1.48 6.69 7.21
N ALA A 159 -2.19 6.28 6.16
CA ALA A 159 -2.56 4.90 5.93
C ALA A 159 -1.34 4.00 5.66
N LEU A 160 -0.38 4.46 4.85
CA LEU A 160 0.85 3.73 4.53
C LEU A 160 1.76 3.51 5.74
N ASN A 161 1.67 4.37 6.75
CA ASN A 161 2.41 4.22 8.00
C ASN A 161 1.59 3.57 9.13
N GLY A 162 0.36 3.17 8.86
CA GLY A 162 -0.50 2.48 9.82
C GLY A 162 -1.05 3.36 10.94
N PHE A 163 -1.03 4.70 10.78
CA PHE A 163 -1.60 5.63 11.75
C PHE A 163 -3.09 5.86 11.50
N THR A 164 -3.78 6.30 12.54
CA THR A 164 -5.09 6.94 12.41
C THR A 164 -4.94 8.39 11.92
N ILE A 165 -6.02 8.97 11.39
CA ILE A 165 -6.03 10.38 10.99
C ILE A 165 -5.62 11.26 12.19
N ASP A 166 -6.16 10.98 13.36
CA ASP A 166 -5.90 11.77 14.58
C ASP A 166 -4.44 11.68 15.01
N GLU A 167 -3.86 10.50 15.09
CA GLU A 167 -2.45 10.31 15.43
C GLU A 167 -1.51 11.03 14.47
N ALA A 168 -1.83 11.01 13.17
CA ALA A 168 -1.02 11.69 12.17
C ALA A 168 -1.06 13.21 12.34
N TYR A 169 -2.25 13.79 12.52
CA TYR A 169 -2.37 15.23 12.70
C TYR A 169 -1.82 15.71 14.05
N GLU A 170 -1.94 14.96 15.12
CA GLU A 170 -1.29 15.27 16.41
C GLU A 170 0.25 15.34 16.25
N ARG A 171 0.85 14.40 15.52
CA ARG A 171 2.29 14.42 15.22
C ARG A 171 2.68 15.63 14.37
N LEU A 172 1.85 15.98 13.36
CA LEU A 172 2.07 17.15 12.52
C LEU A 172 1.98 18.46 13.35
N GLU A 173 1.01 18.57 14.25
CA GLU A 173 0.88 19.73 15.14
C GLU A 173 2.08 19.89 16.09
N LEU A 174 2.57 18.78 16.65
CA LEU A 174 3.78 18.77 17.49
C LEU A 174 5.03 19.20 16.71
N ALA A 175 5.10 18.89 15.43
CA ALA A 175 6.23 19.23 14.56
C ALA A 175 6.22 20.70 14.09
N VAL A 176 5.16 21.48 14.35
CA VAL A 176 5.10 22.88 13.93
C VAL A 176 6.13 23.72 14.69
N PRO A 177 7.09 24.35 13.99
CA PRO A 177 8.11 25.16 14.65
C PRO A 177 7.52 26.40 15.30
N GLY A 178 8.19 26.92 16.33
CA GLY A 178 7.85 28.20 16.95
C GLY A 178 8.00 29.36 15.96
N GLY A 179 7.35 30.50 16.24
CA GLY A 179 7.43 31.72 15.44
C GLY A 179 6.08 32.36 15.12
N GLU A 180 6.11 33.48 14.42
CA GLU A 180 4.92 34.31 14.14
C GLU A 180 3.79 33.57 13.41
N GLN A 181 4.12 32.65 12.51
CA GLN A 181 3.14 31.89 11.73
C GLN A 181 2.64 30.61 12.43
N ARG A 182 3.11 30.32 13.66
CA ARG A 182 2.74 29.08 14.36
C ARG A 182 1.24 28.88 14.48
N THR A 183 0.55 29.91 14.94
CA THR A 183 -0.92 29.87 15.14
C THR A 183 -1.66 29.59 13.83
N ALA A 184 -1.30 30.28 12.75
CA ALA A 184 -1.89 30.07 11.42
C ALA A 184 -1.64 28.65 10.91
N ARG A 185 -0.44 28.10 11.08
CA ARG A 185 -0.11 26.71 10.71
C ARG A 185 -0.90 25.68 11.51
N LEU A 186 -1.05 25.88 12.82
CA LEU A 186 -1.85 25.01 13.66
C LEU A 186 -3.33 25.05 13.27
N ASN A 187 -3.89 26.23 12.98
CA ASN A 187 -5.27 26.36 12.50
C ASN A 187 -5.47 25.63 11.18
N ALA A 188 -4.55 25.77 10.23
CA ALA A 188 -4.60 25.07 8.97
C ALA A 188 -4.50 23.53 9.13
N LEU A 189 -3.68 23.03 10.06
CA LEU A 189 -3.61 21.58 10.35
C LEU A 189 -4.91 21.07 10.97
N ARG A 190 -5.53 21.83 11.89
CA ARG A 190 -6.83 21.48 12.46
C ARG A 190 -7.94 21.46 11.41
N ALA A 191 -7.94 22.44 10.51
CA ALA A 191 -8.85 22.45 9.36
C ALA A 191 -8.61 21.23 8.47
N ALA A 192 -7.37 20.91 8.13
CA ALA A 192 -7.00 19.74 7.32
C ALA A 192 -7.42 18.42 8.01
N ARG A 193 -7.28 18.30 9.34
CA ARG A 193 -7.78 17.15 10.12
C ARG A 193 -9.30 17.00 9.98
N ARG A 194 -10.05 18.08 10.16
CA ARG A 194 -11.51 18.09 9.99
C ARG A 194 -11.90 17.69 8.58
N ILE A 195 -11.32 18.29 7.56
CA ILE A 195 -11.54 17.97 6.15
C ILE A 195 -11.26 16.49 5.87
N SER A 196 -10.19 15.94 6.46
CA SER A 196 -9.85 14.52 6.32
C SER A 196 -10.94 13.60 6.85
N HIS A 197 -11.52 13.92 8.01
CA HIS A 197 -12.64 13.17 8.58
C HIS A 197 -13.92 13.32 7.76
N GLU A 198 -14.25 14.53 7.30
CA GLU A 198 -15.42 14.80 6.45
C GLU A 198 -15.32 14.04 5.11
N PHE A 199 -14.14 14.02 4.50
CA PHE A 199 -13.90 13.24 3.29
C PHE A 199 -13.99 11.73 3.55
N ARG A 200 -13.46 11.24 4.67
CA ARG A 200 -13.57 9.85 5.08
C ARG A 200 -15.02 9.44 5.27
N GLN A 201 -15.81 10.28 5.93
CA GLN A 201 -17.25 10.04 6.14
C GLN A 201 -17.99 9.98 4.80
N LEU A 202 -17.73 10.90 3.88
CA LEU A 202 -18.27 10.82 2.51
C LEU A 202 -17.95 9.48 1.84
N CYS A 203 -16.70 9.01 1.96
CA CYS A 203 -16.29 7.75 1.37
C CYS A 203 -17.11 6.58 1.94
N LEU A 204 -17.37 6.56 3.25
CA LEU A 204 -18.18 5.53 3.90
C LEU A 204 -19.66 5.64 3.50
N ASP A 205 -20.22 6.84 3.42
CA ASP A 205 -21.62 7.07 3.07
C ASP A 205 -21.94 6.71 1.62
N GLU A 206 -21.04 7.00 0.71
CA GLU A 206 -21.24 6.82 -0.74
C GLU A 206 -20.60 5.51 -1.28
N THR A 207 -20.05 4.70 -0.41
CA THR A 207 -19.32 3.46 -0.77
C THR A 207 -18.18 3.72 -1.76
N LEU A 208 -17.42 4.80 -1.49
CA LEU A 208 -16.23 5.19 -2.24
C LEU A 208 -14.97 4.73 -1.52
N ILE A 209 -13.97 4.30 -2.25
CA ILE A 209 -12.69 3.88 -1.69
C ILE A 209 -11.57 4.65 -2.38
N ASP A 210 -10.99 5.63 -1.68
CA ASP A 210 -9.77 6.28 -2.10
C ASP A 210 -8.54 5.44 -1.75
N PHE A 211 -7.36 5.85 -2.19
CA PHE A 211 -6.13 5.11 -1.92
C PHE A 211 -5.86 4.91 -0.42
N SER A 212 -6.09 5.93 0.39
CA SER A 212 -5.83 5.86 1.83
C SER A 212 -6.77 4.88 2.55
N LEU A 213 -8.06 4.95 2.23
CA LEU A 213 -9.06 4.03 2.78
C LEU A 213 -8.83 2.60 2.32
N GLN A 214 -8.40 2.39 1.07
CA GLN A 214 -8.02 1.07 0.55
C GLN A 214 -6.93 0.40 1.40
N ILE A 215 -5.86 1.12 1.72
CA ILE A 215 -4.77 0.60 2.56
C ILE A 215 -5.23 0.39 4.00
N GLU A 216 -5.99 1.32 4.55
CA GLU A 216 -6.54 1.22 5.90
C GLU A 216 -7.44 -0.01 6.07
N LEU A 217 -8.40 -0.21 5.16
CA LEU A 217 -9.31 -1.36 5.18
C LEU A 217 -8.57 -2.69 5.03
N PHE A 218 -7.57 -2.73 4.15
CA PHE A 218 -6.74 -3.92 4.02
C PHE A 218 -6.06 -4.28 5.33
N ASN A 219 -5.42 -3.32 5.99
CA ASN A 219 -4.73 -3.55 7.24
C ASN A 219 -5.68 -3.89 8.39
N ARG A 220 -6.78 -3.13 8.53
CA ARG A 220 -7.68 -3.25 9.70
C ARG A 220 -8.69 -4.37 9.59
N HIS A 221 -9.09 -4.76 8.38
CA HIS A 221 -10.18 -5.72 8.20
C HIS A 221 -9.74 -6.98 7.43
N VAL A 222 -8.84 -6.89 6.44
CA VAL A 222 -8.38 -8.09 5.73
C VAL A 222 -7.32 -8.84 6.54
N LEU A 223 -6.27 -8.15 6.99
CA LEU A 223 -5.14 -8.79 7.67
C LEU A 223 -5.44 -9.19 9.12
N THR A 224 -6.41 -8.57 9.76
CA THR A 224 -6.82 -8.90 11.14
C THR A 224 -7.92 -9.96 11.20
N ASN A 225 -8.74 -10.08 10.16
CA ASN A 225 -9.77 -11.11 10.11
C ASN A 225 -9.12 -12.47 9.82
N GLU A 226 -9.35 -13.43 10.71
CA GLU A 226 -8.73 -14.76 10.65
C GLU A 226 -9.04 -15.51 9.35
N TRP A 227 -10.26 -15.42 8.86
CA TRP A 227 -10.67 -16.12 7.66
C TRP A 227 -9.99 -15.56 6.41
N SER A 228 -10.04 -14.25 6.19
CA SER A 228 -9.42 -13.61 5.01
C SER A 228 -7.89 -13.75 5.04
N ARG A 229 -7.28 -13.61 6.21
CA ARG A 229 -5.85 -13.84 6.40
C ARG A 229 -5.45 -15.27 6.09
N THR A 230 -6.18 -16.24 6.64
CA THR A 230 -5.92 -17.68 6.38
C THR A 230 -6.07 -18.00 4.90
N HIS A 231 -7.09 -17.47 4.23
CA HIS A 231 -7.29 -17.67 2.80
C HIS A 231 -6.15 -17.03 1.98
N LEU A 232 -5.73 -15.81 2.32
CA LEU A 232 -4.61 -15.12 1.66
C LEU A 232 -3.32 -15.95 1.74
N PHE A 233 -2.98 -16.50 2.92
CA PHE A 233 -1.79 -17.31 3.12
C PHE A 233 -1.87 -18.72 2.54
N ARG A 234 -3.06 -19.29 2.45
CA ARG A 234 -3.26 -20.56 1.72
C ARG A 234 -3.11 -20.40 0.22
N THR A 235 -3.54 -19.26 -0.31
CA THR A 235 -3.40 -18.92 -1.72
C THR A 235 -1.95 -18.60 -2.07
N HIS A 236 -1.27 -17.80 -1.24
CA HIS A 236 0.11 -17.39 -1.47
C HIS A 236 1.04 -18.04 -0.44
N ARG A 237 1.63 -19.18 -0.81
CA ARG A 237 2.54 -19.95 0.07
C ARG A 237 3.94 -19.38 0.13
N HIS A 238 4.34 -18.64 -0.90
CA HIS A 238 5.65 -18.03 -1.01
C HIS A 238 5.48 -16.54 -1.23
N LEU A 239 6.12 -15.74 -0.39
CA LEU A 239 6.22 -14.29 -0.54
C LEU A 239 7.65 -13.93 -0.92
N ILE A 240 7.80 -13.18 -2.00
CA ILE A 240 9.03 -12.48 -2.37
C ILE A 240 8.76 -11.00 -2.26
N PHE A 241 9.50 -10.34 -1.39
CA PHE A 241 9.36 -8.91 -1.14
C PHE A 241 10.65 -8.24 -1.63
N ASP A 242 10.61 -7.72 -2.86
CA ASP A 242 11.76 -7.10 -3.52
C ASP A 242 11.79 -5.60 -3.29
N ASN A 243 13.00 -5.02 -3.20
CA ASN A 243 13.23 -3.60 -2.87
C ASN A 243 12.48 -3.15 -1.60
N SER A 244 12.49 -3.99 -0.57
CA SER A 244 11.77 -3.73 0.69
C SER A 244 12.20 -2.43 1.36
N GLU A 245 13.41 -1.94 1.09
CA GLU A 245 13.93 -0.66 1.56
C GLU A 245 13.19 0.57 1.02
N GLU A 246 12.49 0.43 -0.10
CA GLU A 246 11.68 1.49 -0.71
C GLU A 246 10.19 1.40 -0.33
N ASP A 247 9.78 0.36 0.38
CA ASP A 247 8.38 0.10 0.67
C ASP A 247 7.96 0.69 2.04
N THR A 248 6.69 0.57 2.34
CA THR A 248 6.02 1.24 3.46
C THR A 248 5.96 0.36 4.71
N VAL A 249 5.69 0.97 5.87
CA VAL A 249 5.52 0.24 7.14
C VAL A 249 4.43 -0.83 7.03
N THR A 250 3.32 -0.52 6.35
CA THR A 250 2.22 -1.47 6.18
C THR A 250 2.59 -2.66 5.30
N ALA A 251 3.46 -2.48 4.29
CA ALA A 251 4.01 -3.59 3.51
C ALA A 251 4.95 -4.47 4.33
N HIS A 252 5.79 -3.87 5.18
CA HIS A 252 6.64 -4.60 6.11
C HIS A 252 5.81 -5.40 7.13
N ASN A 253 4.73 -4.84 7.66
CA ASN A 253 3.83 -5.53 8.57
C ASN A 253 3.21 -6.78 7.90
N LEU A 254 2.79 -6.68 6.64
CA LEU A 254 2.32 -7.84 5.88
C LEU A 254 3.40 -8.92 5.76
N ALA A 255 4.66 -8.54 5.52
CA ALA A 255 5.76 -9.50 5.38
C ALA A 255 6.15 -10.20 6.70
N GLN A 256 5.78 -9.64 7.85
CA GLN A 256 6.06 -10.21 9.18
C GLN A 256 5.01 -11.25 9.62
N LEU A 257 3.82 -11.23 9.01
CA LEU A 257 2.75 -12.19 9.30
C LEU A 257 3.07 -13.58 8.77
#